data_50ee5ef1f7160eca4b1751dede6d2ca1
#
_entry.id   50ee5ef1f7160eca4b1751dede6d2ca1
#
_cell.length_a   1.000
_cell.length_b   1.000
_cell.length_c   1.000
_cell.angle_alpha   90.00
_cell.angle_beta   90.00
_cell.angle_gamma   90.00
#
_symmetry.space_group_name_H-M   'P 1'
#
loop_
_entity.id
_entity.type
_entity.pdbx_description
1 polymer ?
#
loop_
_entity_poly.entity_id
_entity_poly.type
_entity_poly.pdbx_seq_one_letter_code
_entity_poly.pdbx_strand_id
1 'polypeptide(L)'
;PTAIMDQKTADQTISFIKKHEFARNVRITWFGGEPLICGKQIEHILNGLLKLDNPKLSHQEIVTNGALLKGDNLKLFETFDFKAIQITFDGTKPNHDKKRVTSNNTGTFDVILCNLDNFISRFPSVSVKIRVNIDKTNGDDFPELYRFLTNRYKEKNNLFIYPGILKACETTSKNAPFLCNAELSALYNKYMKHGLLVSYPQFGYLGCGANRISCYVIGPKGELYKCWQDVGMENKVIGNIFDDDFSDYSLLNQYMLHGSRMNEQTCLECPMMPICDSNCANDRLDNLYNHGNRELCSVYKENDYQGLKGKLISFYKLLEQKQSSEPLQC
;
A
#
# COMPACT_ATOMS: atom_id res chain seq x y z
N PRO A 1 -8.31 14.91 -11.95
CA PRO A 1 -8.73 16.09 -11.20
C PRO A 1 -7.89 16.22 -9.94
N THR A 2 -7.14 17.30 -9.86
CA THR A 2 -6.28 17.61 -8.72
C THR A 2 -7.10 18.37 -7.68
N ALA A 3 -8.01 17.67 -7.00
CA ALA A 3 -8.69 18.26 -5.85
C ALA A 3 -7.72 18.25 -4.65
N ILE A 4 -7.55 19.39 -4.03
CA ILE A 4 -6.78 19.58 -2.80
C ILE A 4 -7.77 19.75 -1.66
N MET A 5 -7.54 19.08 -0.53
CA MET A 5 -8.32 19.24 0.68
C MET A 5 -8.18 20.69 1.18
N ASP A 6 -9.30 21.39 1.35
CA ASP A 6 -9.31 22.75 1.88
C ASP A 6 -9.27 22.76 3.42
N GLN A 7 -9.13 23.95 4.00
CA GLN A 7 -9.06 24.11 5.46
C GLN A 7 -10.34 23.65 6.16
N LYS A 8 -11.51 23.94 5.58
CA LYS A 8 -12.81 23.54 6.13
C LYS A 8 -12.93 22.02 6.21
N THR A 9 -12.49 21.33 5.17
CA THR A 9 -12.49 19.85 5.12
C THR A 9 -11.49 19.28 6.12
N ALA A 10 -10.32 19.91 6.28
CA ALA A 10 -9.34 19.51 7.30
C ALA A 10 -9.90 19.66 8.72
N ASP A 11 -10.57 20.76 9.05
CA ASP A 11 -11.23 20.96 10.36
C ASP A 11 -12.34 19.93 10.60
N GLN A 12 -13.14 19.66 9.56
CA GLN A 12 -14.21 18.67 9.66
C GLN A 12 -13.66 17.24 9.79
N THR A 13 -12.50 16.94 9.21
CA THR A 13 -11.81 15.66 9.40
C THR A 13 -11.44 15.45 10.87
N ILE A 14 -10.93 16.46 11.55
CA ILE A 14 -10.65 16.40 13.00
C ILE A 14 -11.94 16.16 13.78
N SER A 15 -13.01 16.90 13.45
CA SER A 15 -14.32 16.77 14.09
C SER A 15 -14.94 15.40 13.87
N PHE A 16 -14.83 14.85 12.66
CA PHE A 16 -15.29 13.51 12.32
C PHE A 16 -14.56 12.43 13.14
N ILE A 17 -13.22 12.53 13.25
CA ILE A 17 -12.44 11.59 14.07
C ILE A 17 -12.83 11.72 15.56
N LYS A 18 -13.03 12.93 16.05
CA LYS A 18 -13.44 13.18 17.42
C LYS A 18 -14.82 12.56 17.75
N LYS A 19 -15.78 12.54 16.83
CA LYS A 19 -17.08 11.85 17.02
C LYS A 19 -16.92 10.35 17.36
N HIS A 20 -15.77 9.74 17.05
CA HIS A 20 -15.46 8.34 17.36
C HIS A 20 -14.72 8.19 18.71
N GLU A 21 -15.08 8.94 19.71
CA GLU A 21 -14.45 8.98 21.05
C GLU A 21 -14.45 7.64 21.81
N PHE A 22 -15.34 6.70 21.43
CA PHE A 22 -15.32 5.32 21.93
C PHE A 22 -14.11 4.49 21.41
N ALA A 23 -13.47 4.92 20.32
CA ALA A 23 -12.24 4.31 19.85
C ALA A 23 -11.06 4.81 20.71
N ARG A 24 -10.23 3.89 21.20
CA ARG A 24 -9.04 4.26 21.97
C ARG A 24 -7.93 4.87 21.10
N ASN A 25 -7.81 4.38 19.89
CA ASN A 25 -6.71 4.72 18.97
C ASN A 25 -7.21 4.96 17.56
N VAL A 26 -6.57 5.91 16.87
CA VAL A 26 -6.70 6.11 15.43
C VAL A 26 -5.37 5.83 14.75
N ARG A 27 -5.43 5.25 13.57
CA ARG A 27 -4.29 5.04 12.66
C ARG A 27 -4.57 5.77 11.36
N ILE A 28 -3.59 6.50 10.85
CA ILE A 28 -3.75 7.32 9.63
C ILE A 28 -2.71 6.94 8.61
N THR A 29 -3.16 6.78 7.37
CA THR A 29 -2.29 6.71 6.20
C THR A 29 -2.57 7.93 5.32
N TRP A 30 -1.58 8.80 5.18
CA TRP A 30 -1.63 9.93 4.27
C TRP A 30 -1.38 9.43 2.85
N PHE A 31 -2.37 9.61 2.00
CA PHE A 31 -2.38 9.05 0.65
C PHE A 31 -3.08 10.02 -0.32
N GLY A 32 -2.96 9.77 -1.62
CA GLY A 32 -3.62 10.53 -2.68
C GLY A 32 -2.78 10.52 -3.95
N GLY A 33 -2.91 11.52 -4.80
CA GLY A 33 -1.99 11.70 -5.94
C GLY A 33 -0.56 11.95 -5.44
N GLU A 34 -0.40 13.01 -4.61
CA GLU A 34 0.83 13.28 -3.86
C GLU A 34 0.48 14.04 -2.57
N PRO A 35 0.51 13.38 -1.41
CA PRO A 35 0.08 14.00 -0.15
C PRO A 35 0.99 15.16 0.31
N LEU A 36 2.28 15.15 -0.05
CA LEU A 36 3.22 16.21 0.34
C LEU A 36 2.96 17.57 -0.35
N ILE A 37 2.06 17.63 -1.35
CA ILE A 37 1.53 18.91 -1.86
C ILE A 37 0.71 19.61 -0.78
N CYS A 38 0.04 18.84 0.08
CA CYS A 38 -0.85 19.29 1.15
C CYS A 38 -0.17 19.23 2.53
N GLY A 39 1.15 19.43 2.62
CA GLY A 39 1.90 19.35 3.87
C GLY A 39 1.32 20.21 4.99
N LYS A 40 0.83 21.42 4.69
CA LYS A 40 0.18 22.31 5.67
C LYS A 40 -1.14 21.73 6.22
N GLN A 41 -1.95 21.09 5.37
CA GLN A 41 -3.19 20.46 5.79
C GLN A 41 -2.90 19.21 6.66
N ILE A 42 -1.88 18.44 6.30
CA ILE A 42 -1.40 17.31 7.13
C ILE A 42 -0.97 17.82 8.51
N GLU A 43 -0.14 18.85 8.56
CA GLU A 43 0.30 19.48 9.81
C GLU A 43 -0.88 19.97 10.65
N HIS A 44 -1.84 20.66 10.02
CA HIS A 44 -3.03 21.18 10.68
C HIS A 44 -3.88 20.06 11.31
N ILE A 45 -4.16 19.01 10.55
CA ILE A 45 -4.94 17.86 11.05
C ILE A 45 -4.19 17.17 12.20
N LEU A 46 -2.89 16.93 12.06
CA LEU A 46 -2.08 16.31 13.10
C LEU A 46 -2.09 17.12 14.40
N ASN A 47 -1.91 18.45 14.30
CA ASN A 47 -2.00 19.34 15.47
C ASN A 47 -3.39 19.30 16.15
N GLY A 48 -4.46 19.14 15.36
CA GLY A 48 -5.80 18.97 15.90
C GLY A 48 -5.98 17.63 16.61
N LEU A 49 -5.50 16.54 16.01
CA LEU A 49 -5.62 15.20 16.58
C LEU A 49 -4.80 15.00 17.85
N LEU A 50 -3.63 15.63 17.95
CA LEU A 50 -2.80 15.58 19.17
C LEU A 50 -3.44 16.26 20.38
N LYS A 51 -4.45 17.11 20.16
CA LYS A 51 -5.23 17.76 21.24
C LYS A 51 -6.43 16.92 21.71
N LEU A 52 -6.72 15.80 21.04
CA LEU A 52 -7.82 14.91 21.42
C LEU A 52 -7.39 13.98 22.56
N ASP A 53 -8.23 13.82 23.56
CA ASP A 53 -8.06 12.81 24.60
C ASP A 53 -8.33 11.40 24.04
N ASN A 54 -9.36 11.27 23.21
CA ASN A 54 -9.72 10.06 22.47
C ASN A 54 -10.34 10.43 21.10
N PRO A 55 -10.08 9.63 20.04
CA PRO A 55 -9.02 8.59 19.99
C PRO A 55 -7.61 9.20 19.92
N LYS A 56 -6.63 8.52 20.50
CA LYS A 56 -5.22 8.93 20.38
C LYS A 56 -4.62 8.49 19.04
N LEU A 57 -3.85 9.36 18.43
CA LEU A 57 -3.06 9.01 17.24
C LEU A 57 -1.96 8.01 17.63
N SER A 58 -2.15 6.74 17.29
CA SER A 58 -1.24 5.66 17.68
C SER A 58 -0.25 5.26 16.57
N HIS A 59 -0.59 5.55 15.31
CA HIS A 59 0.23 5.23 14.16
C HIS A 59 -0.10 6.14 13.00
N GLN A 60 0.92 6.63 12.32
CA GLN A 60 0.77 7.30 11.05
C GLN A 60 1.85 6.91 10.07
N GLU A 61 1.47 6.83 8.81
CA GLU A 61 2.37 6.61 7.70
C GLU A 61 1.95 7.47 6.50
N ILE A 62 2.88 7.67 5.58
CA ILE A 62 2.64 8.43 4.36
C ILE A 62 3.08 7.64 3.14
N VAL A 63 2.28 7.70 2.07
CA VAL A 63 2.58 7.11 0.77
C VAL A 63 2.80 8.22 -0.23
N THR A 64 4.03 8.39 -0.69
CA THR A 64 4.45 9.50 -1.55
C THR A 64 5.23 9.01 -2.78
N ASN A 65 5.25 9.82 -3.82
CA ASN A 65 6.16 9.60 -4.94
C ASN A 65 7.63 9.97 -4.62
N GLY A 66 7.89 10.63 -3.49
CA GLY A 66 9.22 11.00 -3.00
C GLY A 66 9.81 12.28 -3.60
N ALA A 67 9.23 12.85 -4.65
CA ALA A 67 9.78 14.03 -5.31
C ALA A 67 9.74 15.30 -4.43
N LEU A 68 8.74 15.39 -3.56
CA LEU A 68 8.55 16.48 -2.61
C LEU A 68 9.08 16.19 -1.20
N LEU A 69 9.82 15.10 -1.00
CA LEU A 69 10.39 14.73 0.29
C LEU A 69 11.65 15.55 0.59
N LYS A 70 11.47 16.87 0.67
CA LYS A 70 12.53 17.87 0.88
C LYS A 70 11.98 19.16 1.47
N GLY A 71 12.87 20.05 1.90
CA GLY A 71 12.53 21.38 2.42
C GLY A 71 11.56 21.31 3.60
N ASP A 72 10.51 22.13 3.56
CA ASP A 72 9.53 22.22 4.67
C ASP A 72 8.76 20.93 4.92
N ASN A 73 8.61 20.05 3.93
CA ASN A 73 7.96 18.77 4.14
C ASN A 73 8.73 17.84 5.10
N LEU A 74 10.04 18.02 5.26
CA LEU A 74 10.83 17.27 6.24
C LEU A 74 10.50 17.66 7.68
N LYS A 75 10.02 18.89 7.91
CA LYS A 75 9.59 19.36 9.23
C LYS A 75 8.43 18.52 9.80
N LEU A 76 7.57 17.96 8.92
CA LEU A 76 6.53 17.04 9.36
C LEU A 76 7.09 15.85 10.12
N PHE A 77 8.21 15.29 9.66
CA PHE A 77 8.86 14.13 10.28
C PHE A 77 9.71 14.50 11.50
N GLU A 78 10.07 15.76 11.66
CA GLU A 78 10.73 16.29 12.86
C GLU A 78 9.73 16.56 13.98
N THR A 79 8.53 17.03 13.59
CA THR A 79 7.51 17.48 14.55
C THR A 79 6.59 16.35 14.97
N PHE A 80 6.28 15.43 14.05
CA PHE A 80 5.29 14.39 14.29
C PHE A 80 5.89 12.99 14.16
N ASP A 81 5.42 12.07 14.99
CA ASP A 81 5.90 10.69 15.06
C ASP A 81 5.36 9.83 13.91
N PHE A 82 5.96 9.98 12.71
CA PHE A 82 5.70 9.09 11.59
C PHE A 82 6.39 7.74 11.83
N LYS A 83 5.63 6.65 11.76
CA LYS A 83 6.18 5.29 11.92
C LYS A 83 6.74 4.72 10.64
N ALA A 84 6.17 5.11 9.50
CA ALA A 84 6.60 4.62 8.20
C ALA A 84 6.38 5.65 7.07
N ILE A 85 7.19 5.53 6.04
CA ILE A 85 7.00 6.17 4.75
C ILE A 85 7.08 5.12 3.65
N GLN A 86 6.16 5.18 2.68
CA GLN A 86 6.27 4.40 1.46
C GLN A 86 6.63 5.31 0.30
N ILE A 87 7.70 4.94 -0.43
CA ILE A 87 8.16 5.63 -1.63
C ILE A 87 8.04 4.68 -2.81
N THR A 88 7.61 5.20 -3.98
CA THR A 88 7.32 4.37 -5.15
C THR A 88 8.34 4.59 -6.26
N PHE A 89 8.90 3.49 -6.77
CA PHE A 89 9.65 3.43 -8.02
C PHE A 89 8.90 2.58 -9.06
N ASP A 90 9.14 2.81 -10.35
CA ASP A 90 8.54 2.05 -11.46
C ASP A 90 9.61 1.29 -12.27
N GLY A 91 10.59 0.70 -11.58
CA GLY A 91 11.71 -0.02 -12.17
C GLY A 91 13.04 0.72 -12.09
N THR A 92 14.03 0.28 -12.86
CA THR A 92 15.32 0.97 -13.01
C THR A 92 15.14 2.36 -13.64
N LYS A 93 16.17 3.22 -13.53
CA LYS A 93 16.07 4.61 -13.99
C LYS A 93 15.48 4.77 -15.40
N PRO A 94 15.90 3.99 -16.43
CA PRO A 94 15.34 4.13 -17.77
C PRO A 94 13.83 3.86 -17.86
N ASN A 95 13.32 2.88 -17.11
CA ASN A 95 11.91 2.53 -17.09
C ASN A 95 11.10 3.43 -16.17
N HIS A 96 11.66 3.82 -15.04
CA HIS A 96 11.05 4.79 -14.13
C HIS A 96 10.82 6.12 -14.82
N ASP A 97 11.86 6.69 -15.45
CA ASP A 97 11.82 8.01 -16.06
C ASP A 97 10.93 8.08 -17.32
N LYS A 98 10.61 6.94 -17.95
CA LYS A 98 9.57 6.88 -19.00
C LYS A 98 8.15 7.04 -18.44
N LYS A 99 7.92 6.57 -17.21
CA LYS A 99 6.58 6.55 -16.57
C LYS A 99 6.34 7.72 -15.63
N ARG A 100 7.41 8.24 -15.02
CA ARG A 100 7.36 9.31 -14.01
C ARG A 100 8.24 10.48 -14.40
N VAL A 101 7.58 11.48 -14.94
CA VAL A 101 8.21 12.74 -15.36
C VAL A 101 7.62 13.93 -14.60
N THR A 102 8.41 14.96 -14.44
CA THR A 102 7.95 16.28 -13.98
C THR A 102 7.10 16.96 -15.07
N SER A 103 6.46 18.09 -14.72
CA SER A 103 5.76 18.94 -15.70
C SER A 103 6.65 19.39 -16.87
N ASN A 104 7.97 19.42 -16.68
CA ASN A 104 8.96 19.78 -17.69
C ASN A 104 9.54 18.57 -18.45
N ASN A 105 8.86 17.42 -18.41
CA ASN A 105 9.28 16.17 -19.06
C ASN A 105 10.66 15.62 -18.60
N THR A 106 11.12 15.99 -17.40
CA THR A 106 12.36 15.47 -16.82
C THR A 106 12.02 14.27 -15.93
N GLY A 107 12.77 13.17 -16.06
CA GLY A 107 12.63 11.99 -15.21
C GLY A 107 12.83 12.31 -13.73
N THR A 108 12.17 11.55 -12.85
CA THR A 108 12.15 11.83 -11.40
C THR A 108 13.04 10.87 -10.60
N PHE A 109 13.64 9.86 -11.19
CA PHE A 109 14.44 8.84 -10.49
C PHE A 109 15.53 9.44 -9.60
N ASP A 110 16.39 10.29 -10.16
CA ASP A 110 17.52 10.86 -9.44
C ASP A 110 17.08 11.82 -8.33
N VAL A 111 16.01 12.58 -8.56
CA VAL A 111 15.45 13.47 -7.54
C VAL A 111 14.91 12.68 -6.36
N ILE A 112 14.19 11.59 -6.62
CA ILE A 112 13.66 10.72 -5.58
C ILE A 112 14.80 10.04 -4.82
N LEU A 113 15.82 9.56 -5.53
CA LEU A 113 16.97 8.91 -4.90
C LEU A 113 17.75 9.87 -3.99
N CYS A 114 17.98 11.11 -4.44
CA CYS A 114 18.65 12.14 -3.64
C CYS A 114 17.83 12.50 -2.38
N ASN A 115 16.51 12.65 -2.52
CA ASN A 115 15.62 12.92 -1.39
C ASN A 115 15.61 11.73 -0.40
N LEU A 116 15.64 10.50 -0.92
CA LEU A 116 15.69 9.27 -0.12
C LEU A 116 17.00 9.17 0.68
N ASP A 117 18.15 9.48 0.07
CA ASP A 117 19.47 9.52 0.73
C ASP A 117 19.45 10.45 1.96
N ASN A 118 18.93 11.67 1.75
CA ASN A 118 18.80 12.65 2.81
C ASN A 118 17.82 12.17 3.91
N PHE A 119 16.67 11.63 3.49
CA PHE A 119 15.63 11.18 4.43
C PHE A 119 16.11 10.04 5.33
N ILE A 120 16.67 8.98 4.76
CA ILE A 120 17.16 7.81 5.51
C ILE A 120 18.25 8.21 6.52
N SER A 121 19.11 9.15 6.13
CA SER A 121 20.19 9.64 7.01
C SER A 121 19.64 10.46 8.17
N ARG A 122 18.60 11.26 7.94
CA ARG A 122 18.01 12.19 8.91
C ARG A 122 17.01 11.52 9.84
N PHE A 123 16.27 10.49 9.36
CA PHE A 123 15.19 9.84 10.09
C PHE A 123 15.38 8.31 10.21
N PRO A 124 16.42 7.86 10.94
CA PRO A 124 16.76 6.44 11.02
C PRO A 124 15.71 5.58 11.75
N SER A 125 14.83 6.21 12.54
CA SER A 125 13.74 5.52 13.27
C SER A 125 12.48 5.31 12.42
N VAL A 126 12.35 6.01 11.30
CA VAL A 126 11.19 5.86 10.40
C VAL A 126 11.40 4.67 9.47
N SER A 127 10.46 3.74 9.44
CA SER A 127 10.50 2.61 8.49
C SER A 127 10.29 3.10 7.06
N VAL A 128 11.24 2.83 6.19
CA VAL A 128 11.18 3.22 4.76
C VAL A 128 10.79 2.02 3.92
N LYS A 129 9.62 2.06 3.33
CA LYS A 129 9.09 1.02 2.45
C LYS A 129 9.26 1.48 0.99
N ILE A 130 10.12 0.82 0.23
CA ILE A 130 10.27 1.06 -1.20
C ILE A 130 9.36 0.10 -1.96
N ARG A 131 8.28 0.63 -2.52
CA ARG A 131 7.41 -0.10 -3.42
C ARG A 131 7.93 0.03 -4.85
N VAL A 132 8.21 -1.07 -5.51
CA VAL A 132 8.53 -1.08 -6.94
C VAL A 132 7.30 -1.54 -7.70
N ASN A 133 6.64 -0.63 -8.40
CA ASN A 133 5.49 -0.97 -9.24
C ASN A 133 5.92 -1.83 -10.42
N ILE A 134 5.27 -2.98 -10.56
CA ILE A 134 5.59 -4.00 -11.55
C ILE A 134 4.40 -4.22 -12.49
N ASP A 135 4.69 -4.20 -13.78
CA ASP A 135 3.82 -4.65 -14.86
C ASP A 135 4.63 -5.49 -15.88
N LYS A 136 4.03 -5.85 -17.03
CA LYS A 136 4.71 -6.63 -18.08
C LYS A 136 5.96 -5.96 -18.65
N THR A 137 6.08 -4.63 -18.55
CA THR A 137 7.14 -3.86 -19.19
C THR A 137 8.41 -3.73 -18.36
N ASN A 138 8.31 -3.96 -17.04
CA ASN A 138 9.42 -3.75 -16.10
C ASN A 138 9.60 -4.88 -15.07
N GLY A 139 8.93 -6.02 -15.24
CA GLY A 139 9.04 -7.13 -14.29
C GLY A 139 10.50 -7.59 -14.09
N ASP A 140 11.31 -7.52 -15.12
CA ASP A 140 12.72 -7.92 -15.07
C ASP A 140 13.64 -6.89 -14.41
N ASP A 141 13.20 -5.67 -14.18
CA ASP A 141 13.97 -4.60 -13.54
C ASP A 141 14.10 -4.79 -12.02
N PHE A 142 13.13 -5.46 -11.40
CA PHE A 142 13.09 -5.56 -9.94
C PHE A 142 14.34 -6.14 -9.30
N PRO A 143 14.95 -7.25 -9.81
CA PRO A 143 16.19 -7.78 -9.27
C PRO A 143 17.37 -6.81 -9.34
N GLU A 144 17.48 -6.03 -10.39
CA GLU A 144 18.55 -5.05 -10.58
C GLU A 144 18.36 -3.88 -9.62
N LEU A 145 17.18 -3.26 -9.60
CA LEU A 145 16.87 -2.16 -8.70
C LEU A 145 16.98 -2.58 -7.24
N TYR A 146 16.51 -3.79 -6.87
CA TYR A 146 16.64 -4.34 -5.53
C TYR A 146 18.11 -4.41 -5.10
N ARG A 147 18.99 -4.99 -5.92
CA ARG A 147 20.43 -5.06 -5.61
C ARG A 147 21.05 -3.67 -5.50
N PHE A 148 20.72 -2.77 -6.43
CA PHE A 148 21.21 -1.39 -6.41
C PHE A 148 20.86 -0.70 -5.08
N LEU A 149 19.59 -0.72 -4.68
CA LEU A 149 19.13 -0.09 -3.44
C LEU A 149 19.66 -0.79 -2.17
N THR A 150 19.69 -2.12 -2.17
CA THR A 150 20.24 -2.88 -1.04
C THR A 150 21.72 -2.61 -0.84
N ASN A 151 22.52 -2.53 -1.92
CA ASN A 151 23.93 -2.20 -1.80
C ASN A 151 24.16 -0.75 -1.36
N ARG A 152 23.34 0.20 -1.86
CA ARG A 152 23.42 1.61 -1.49
C ARG A 152 23.13 1.84 -0.01
N TYR A 153 22.16 1.11 0.55
CA TYR A 153 21.70 1.26 1.93
C TYR A 153 22.01 0.05 2.82
N LYS A 154 23.09 -0.70 2.52
CA LYS A 154 23.46 -1.94 3.20
C LYS A 154 23.59 -1.83 4.73
N GLU A 155 23.91 -0.63 5.25
CA GLU A 155 24.06 -0.36 6.68
C GLU A 155 22.77 0.17 7.33
N LYS A 156 21.68 0.24 6.59
CA LYS A 156 20.40 0.77 7.09
C LYS A 156 19.41 -0.37 7.35
N ASN A 157 18.95 -0.48 8.59
CA ASN A 157 18.07 -1.56 9.04
C ASN A 157 16.58 -1.22 8.91
N ASN A 158 16.26 0.01 8.53
CA ASN A 158 14.89 0.52 8.42
C ASN A 158 14.32 0.53 6.99
N LEU A 159 15.02 -0.08 6.03
CA LEU A 159 14.63 -0.11 4.62
C LEU A 159 13.99 -1.45 4.24
N PHE A 160 12.83 -1.38 3.60
CA PHE A 160 12.06 -2.51 3.10
C PHE A 160 11.77 -2.32 1.61
N ILE A 161 12.22 -3.24 0.74
CA ILE A 161 12.02 -3.17 -0.72
C ILE A 161 11.13 -4.33 -1.15
N TYR A 162 10.04 -4.05 -1.86
CA TYR A 162 9.12 -5.09 -2.30
C TYR A 162 8.47 -4.76 -3.66
N PRO A 163 8.10 -5.79 -4.45
CA PRO A 163 7.39 -5.61 -5.70
C PRO A 163 5.91 -5.28 -5.41
N GLY A 164 5.40 -4.22 -6.00
CA GLY A 164 4.00 -3.83 -5.97
C GLY A 164 3.35 -4.13 -7.31
N ILE A 165 2.65 -5.25 -7.43
CA ILE A 165 2.04 -5.66 -8.69
C ILE A 165 0.88 -4.72 -9.05
N LEU A 166 0.97 -4.15 -10.25
CA LEU A 166 -0.10 -3.31 -10.78
C LEU A 166 -1.26 -4.20 -11.27
N LYS A 167 -2.46 -3.84 -10.86
CA LYS A 167 -3.70 -4.51 -11.24
C LYS A 167 -4.62 -3.57 -12.02
N ALA A 168 -5.48 -4.13 -12.87
CA ALA A 168 -6.53 -3.38 -13.52
C ALA A 168 -7.51 -2.81 -12.48
N CYS A 169 -7.96 -1.58 -12.68
CA CYS A 169 -9.11 -0.99 -11.99
C CYS A 169 -10.15 -0.57 -13.03
N GLU A 170 -11.34 -0.17 -12.60
CA GLU A 170 -12.44 0.20 -13.49
C GLU A 170 -12.06 1.28 -14.52
N THR A 171 -11.15 2.18 -14.15
CA THR A 171 -10.70 3.28 -15.02
C THR A 171 -9.54 2.92 -15.94
N THR A 172 -9.05 1.67 -15.89
CA THR A 172 -7.85 1.28 -16.62
C THR A 172 -8.18 0.83 -18.04
N SER A 173 -7.34 1.22 -19.00
CA SER A 173 -7.45 0.72 -20.37
C SER A 173 -7.38 -0.81 -20.44
N LYS A 174 -8.23 -1.43 -21.25
CA LYS A 174 -8.21 -2.89 -21.50
C LYS A 174 -6.86 -3.40 -22.04
N ASN A 175 -6.05 -2.52 -22.63
CA ASN A 175 -4.73 -2.83 -23.18
C ASN A 175 -3.59 -2.52 -22.22
N ALA A 176 -3.87 -2.20 -20.96
CA ALA A 176 -2.82 -1.93 -19.97
C ALA A 176 -1.97 -3.20 -19.72
N PRO A 177 -0.66 -3.05 -19.56
CA PRO A 177 0.29 -4.16 -19.53
C PRO A 177 0.31 -4.87 -18.15
N PHE A 178 -0.87 -5.28 -17.64
CA PHE A 178 -0.94 -6.00 -16.38
C PHE A 178 -0.62 -7.48 -16.54
N LEU A 179 0.02 -8.04 -15.51
CA LEU A 179 0.32 -9.46 -15.41
C LEU A 179 -0.93 -10.25 -15.01
N CYS A 180 -1.23 -11.34 -15.71
CA CYS A 180 -2.15 -12.36 -15.21
C CYS A 180 -1.46 -13.24 -14.15
N ASN A 181 -2.22 -14.06 -13.41
CA ASN A 181 -1.66 -14.89 -12.34
C ASN A 181 -0.58 -15.86 -12.85
N ALA A 182 -0.73 -16.45 -14.02
CA ALA A 182 0.27 -17.35 -14.59
C ALA A 182 1.60 -16.63 -14.89
N GLU A 183 1.54 -15.44 -15.49
CA GLU A 183 2.73 -14.61 -15.76
C GLU A 183 3.38 -14.15 -14.45
N LEU A 184 2.57 -13.76 -13.47
CA LEU A 184 3.05 -13.35 -12.15
C LEU A 184 3.69 -14.52 -11.38
N SER A 185 3.12 -15.73 -11.48
CA SER A 185 3.70 -16.94 -10.90
C SER A 185 5.08 -17.23 -11.51
N ALA A 186 5.20 -17.13 -12.83
CA ALA A 186 6.49 -17.30 -13.52
C ALA A 186 7.51 -16.26 -13.07
N LEU A 187 7.10 -14.99 -12.94
CA LEU A 187 7.94 -13.89 -12.48
C LEU A 187 8.40 -14.10 -11.03
N TYR A 188 7.50 -14.49 -10.14
CA TYR A 188 7.84 -14.79 -8.74
C TYR A 188 8.79 -15.98 -8.60
N ASN A 189 8.63 -17.02 -9.41
CA ASN A 189 9.57 -18.13 -9.47
C ASN A 189 10.97 -17.66 -9.90
N LYS A 190 11.06 -16.72 -10.84
CA LYS A 190 12.34 -16.08 -11.23
C LYS A 190 12.95 -15.31 -10.05
N TYR A 191 12.15 -14.49 -9.34
CA TYR A 191 12.61 -13.74 -8.17
C TYR A 191 13.10 -14.67 -7.04
N MET A 192 12.38 -15.75 -6.77
CA MET A 192 12.78 -16.73 -5.75
C MET A 192 14.10 -17.42 -6.08
N LYS A 193 14.37 -17.75 -7.35
CA LYS A 193 15.66 -18.31 -7.77
C LYS A 193 16.84 -17.36 -7.50
N HIS A 194 16.57 -16.06 -7.41
CA HIS A 194 17.55 -15.03 -7.05
C HIS A 194 17.53 -14.65 -5.56
N GLY A 195 16.78 -15.37 -4.74
CA GLY A 195 16.66 -15.10 -3.29
C GLY A 195 15.87 -13.84 -2.91
N LEU A 196 15.02 -13.31 -3.81
CA LEU A 196 14.40 -12.00 -3.63
C LEU A 196 13.02 -11.99 -2.96
N LEU A 197 12.34 -13.11 -2.90
CA LEU A 197 10.99 -13.21 -2.28
C LEU A 197 10.98 -14.27 -1.20
N VAL A 198 11.53 -13.92 -0.05
CA VAL A 198 11.80 -14.89 1.02
C VAL A 198 10.90 -14.72 2.24
N SER A 199 9.79 -14.00 2.12
CA SER A 199 8.83 -13.97 3.22
C SER A 199 8.08 -15.30 3.31
N TYR A 200 8.12 -15.90 4.48
CA TYR A 200 7.29 -17.06 4.80
C TYR A 200 5.81 -16.69 4.67
N PRO A 201 4.92 -17.58 4.23
CA PRO A 201 3.49 -17.32 4.29
C PRO A 201 3.07 -16.96 5.71
N GLN A 202 2.38 -15.83 5.87
CA GLN A 202 1.90 -15.36 7.16
C GLN A 202 0.38 -15.51 7.23
N PHE A 203 -0.15 -15.68 8.45
CA PHE A 203 -1.58 -15.68 8.64
C PHE A 203 -2.20 -14.37 8.12
N GLY A 204 -2.99 -14.47 7.06
CA GLY A 204 -3.71 -13.35 6.47
C GLY A 204 -5.04 -13.05 7.17
N TYR A 205 -5.08 -13.13 8.50
CA TYR A 205 -6.32 -13.06 9.28
C TYR A 205 -6.99 -11.68 9.26
N LEU A 206 -6.21 -10.63 9.13
CA LEU A 206 -6.73 -9.27 9.35
C LEU A 206 -7.57 -8.69 8.21
N GLY A 207 -7.66 -9.34 7.06
CA GLY A 207 -8.48 -8.87 5.96
C GLY A 207 -8.08 -7.50 5.40
N CYS A 208 -8.84 -7.01 4.44
CA CYS A 208 -8.70 -5.66 3.89
C CYS A 208 -9.34 -4.63 4.85
N GLY A 209 -8.78 -3.42 4.91
CA GLY A 209 -9.38 -2.28 5.63
C GLY A 209 -10.81 -1.97 5.16
N ALA A 210 -11.08 -2.17 3.87
CA ALA A 210 -12.39 -1.97 3.28
C ALA A 210 -13.52 -2.80 3.93
N ASN A 211 -13.18 -3.97 4.49
CA ASN A 211 -14.14 -4.86 5.16
C ASN A 211 -14.34 -4.54 6.66
N ARG A 212 -13.72 -3.46 7.18
CA ARG A 212 -13.82 -3.08 8.59
C ARG A 212 -14.72 -1.87 8.75
N ILE A 213 -15.66 -1.93 9.68
CA ILE A 213 -16.60 -0.84 9.93
C ILE A 213 -15.90 0.47 10.28
N SER A 214 -14.80 0.43 11.03
CA SER A 214 -14.06 1.59 11.52
C SER A 214 -12.93 2.04 10.59
N CYS A 215 -12.90 1.59 9.33
CA CYS A 215 -11.88 1.99 8.36
C CYS A 215 -12.53 2.73 7.20
N TYR A 216 -12.13 3.98 7.00
CA TYR A 216 -12.63 4.86 5.95
C TYR A 216 -11.48 5.49 5.17
N VAL A 217 -11.76 5.87 3.93
CA VAL A 217 -10.92 6.76 3.14
C VAL A 217 -11.67 8.08 3.00
N ILE A 218 -11.06 9.16 3.45
CA ILE A 218 -11.63 10.52 3.36
C ILE A 218 -11.08 11.19 2.12
N GLY A 219 -11.95 11.55 1.20
CA GLY A 219 -11.63 12.28 -0.01
C GLY A 219 -11.38 13.78 0.23
N PRO A 220 -10.87 14.51 -0.78
CA PRO A 220 -10.47 15.90 -0.63
C PRO A 220 -11.63 16.88 -0.36
N LYS A 221 -12.88 16.49 -0.64
CA LYS A 221 -14.10 17.27 -0.34
C LYS A 221 -14.90 16.66 0.81
N GLY A 222 -14.28 15.77 1.58
CA GLY A 222 -14.91 15.11 2.72
C GLY A 222 -15.71 13.85 2.37
N GLU A 223 -15.66 13.40 1.12
CA GLU A 223 -16.33 12.17 0.71
C GLU A 223 -15.76 10.98 1.49
N LEU A 224 -16.63 10.06 1.90
CA LEU A 224 -16.25 8.81 2.56
C LEU A 224 -16.29 7.65 1.58
N TYR A 225 -15.20 6.88 1.53
CA TYR A 225 -15.08 5.67 0.74
C TYR A 225 -14.61 4.50 1.62
N LYS A 226 -14.84 3.27 1.16
CA LYS A 226 -14.30 2.07 1.81
C LYS A 226 -12.96 1.64 1.23
N CYS A 227 -12.70 1.93 -0.03
CA CYS A 227 -11.48 1.57 -0.74
C CYS A 227 -10.78 2.83 -1.29
N TRP A 228 -9.46 2.89 -1.15
CA TRP A 228 -8.68 4.00 -1.70
C TRP A 228 -8.67 4.01 -3.25
N GLN A 229 -8.95 2.88 -3.90
CA GLN A 229 -9.14 2.83 -5.36
C GLN A 229 -10.41 3.53 -5.83
N ASP A 230 -11.38 3.70 -4.96
CA ASP A 230 -12.68 4.31 -5.28
C ASP A 230 -12.66 5.84 -5.22
N VAL A 231 -11.59 6.43 -4.71
CA VAL A 231 -11.51 7.89 -4.54
C VAL A 231 -11.68 8.63 -5.87
N GLY A 232 -12.68 9.51 -5.90
CA GLY A 232 -13.07 10.27 -7.09
C GLY A 232 -14.18 9.63 -7.94
N MET A 233 -14.69 8.47 -7.55
CA MET A 233 -15.85 7.82 -8.17
C MET A 233 -17.12 8.16 -7.38
N GLU A 234 -18.05 8.91 -7.97
CA GLU A 234 -19.28 9.35 -7.29
C GLU A 234 -20.15 8.16 -6.84
N ASN A 235 -20.24 7.11 -7.65
CA ASN A 235 -21.00 5.90 -7.36
C ASN A 235 -20.37 4.99 -6.30
N LYS A 236 -19.22 5.38 -5.73
CA LYS A 236 -18.51 4.65 -4.67
C LYS A 236 -18.47 5.43 -3.35
N VAL A 237 -19.12 6.59 -3.31
CA VAL A 237 -19.25 7.39 -2.09
C VAL A 237 -20.28 6.77 -1.16
N ILE A 238 -19.88 6.46 0.07
CA ILE A 238 -20.79 5.91 1.10
C ILE A 238 -21.36 6.99 2.03
N GLY A 239 -20.85 8.21 1.96
CA GLY A 239 -21.25 9.35 2.80
C GLY A 239 -20.30 10.50 2.69
N ASN A 240 -20.47 11.49 3.55
CA ASN A 240 -19.58 12.63 3.65
C ASN A 240 -19.33 13.00 5.12
N ILE A 241 -18.13 13.46 5.47
CA ILE A 241 -17.80 13.85 6.86
C ILE A 241 -18.59 15.07 7.35
N PHE A 242 -19.22 15.81 6.45
CA PHE A 242 -20.09 16.95 6.78
C PHE A 242 -21.51 16.54 7.15
N ASP A 243 -21.89 15.30 6.81
CA ASP A 243 -23.22 14.76 7.10
C ASP A 243 -23.20 14.00 8.43
N ASP A 244 -24.36 13.83 9.04
CA ASP A 244 -24.48 13.08 10.29
C ASP A 244 -24.59 11.57 10.07
N ASP A 245 -24.88 11.14 8.83
CA ASP A 245 -25.13 9.75 8.49
C ASP A 245 -24.55 9.37 7.13
N PHE A 246 -24.51 8.06 6.84
CA PHE A 246 -24.09 7.56 5.53
C PHE A 246 -25.18 7.81 4.48
N SER A 247 -24.76 8.15 3.25
CA SER A 247 -25.67 8.34 2.12
C SER A 247 -25.99 7.04 1.38
N ASP A 248 -25.11 6.04 1.44
CA ASP A 248 -25.27 4.73 0.77
C ASP A 248 -24.95 3.56 1.71
N TYR A 249 -25.96 3.14 2.48
CA TYR A 249 -25.89 1.95 3.32
C TYR A 249 -25.83 0.65 2.51
N SER A 250 -26.35 0.61 1.28
CA SER A 250 -26.28 -0.57 0.43
C SER A 250 -24.84 -0.88 0.06
N LEU A 251 -24.11 0.13 -0.43
CA LEU A 251 -22.69 0.00 -0.77
C LEU A 251 -21.84 -0.30 0.46
N LEU A 252 -22.11 0.36 1.60
CA LEU A 252 -21.44 0.08 2.86
C LEU A 252 -21.59 -1.39 3.25
N ASN A 253 -22.83 -1.92 3.21
CA ASN A 253 -23.12 -3.32 3.51
C ASN A 253 -22.45 -4.29 2.54
N GLN A 254 -22.37 -3.96 1.24
CA GLN A 254 -21.65 -4.76 0.27
C GLN A 254 -20.18 -4.93 0.68
N TYR A 255 -19.48 -3.84 1.03
CA TYR A 255 -18.10 -3.92 1.51
C TYR A 255 -17.97 -4.72 2.80
N MET A 256 -18.87 -4.50 3.77
CA MET A 256 -18.80 -5.14 5.08
C MET A 256 -19.12 -6.62 5.05
N LEU A 257 -20.13 -7.02 4.27
CA LEU A 257 -20.67 -8.38 4.27
C LEU A 257 -20.15 -9.23 3.11
N HIS A 258 -19.95 -8.66 1.91
CA HIS A 258 -19.64 -9.43 0.71
C HIS A 258 -18.20 -9.26 0.21
N GLY A 259 -17.48 -8.24 0.69
CA GLY A 259 -16.08 -8.00 0.31
C GLY A 259 -15.06 -9.00 0.89
N SER A 260 -15.50 -9.93 1.74
CA SER A 260 -14.60 -10.88 2.43
C SER A 260 -14.58 -12.25 1.75
N ARG A 261 -13.40 -12.86 1.66
CA ARG A 261 -13.25 -14.27 1.25
C ARG A 261 -13.96 -15.26 2.18
N MET A 262 -14.28 -14.86 3.41
CA MET A 262 -15.01 -15.68 4.37
C MET A 262 -16.46 -15.95 3.95
N ASN A 263 -16.95 -15.25 2.94
CA ASN A 263 -18.31 -15.40 2.42
C ASN A 263 -18.39 -16.26 1.15
N GLU A 264 -17.27 -16.83 0.71
CA GLU A 264 -17.20 -17.67 -0.46
C GLU A 264 -16.91 -19.14 -0.10
N GLN A 265 -17.82 -20.06 -0.47
CA GLN A 265 -17.67 -21.49 -0.18
C GLN A 265 -16.34 -22.05 -0.70
N THR A 266 -15.95 -21.69 -1.92
CA THR A 266 -14.68 -22.10 -2.53
C THR A 266 -13.45 -21.64 -1.77
N CYS A 267 -13.54 -20.52 -1.06
CA CYS A 267 -12.48 -20.02 -0.19
C CYS A 267 -12.46 -20.75 1.17
N LEU A 268 -13.65 -21.04 1.74
CA LEU A 268 -13.75 -21.77 3.02
C LEU A 268 -13.21 -23.19 2.92
N GLU A 269 -13.37 -23.85 1.78
CA GLU A 269 -12.86 -25.19 1.51
C GLU A 269 -11.39 -25.19 1.03
N CYS A 270 -10.80 -24.03 0.81
CA CYS A 270 -9.45 -23.91 0.27
C CYS A 270 -8.38 -24.11 1.36
N PRO A 271 -7.44 -25.06 1.19
CA PRO A 271 -6.38 -25.29 2.17
C PRO A 271 -5.44 -24.10 2.37
N MET A 272 -5.37 -23.18 1.39
CA MET A 272 -4.59 -21.94 1.50
C MET A 272 -5.31 -20.83 2.27
N MET A 273 -6.57 -20.98 2.61
CA MET A 273 -7.37 -19.89 3.18
C MET A 273 -6.68 -19.19 4.36
N PRO A 274 -6.04 -19.89 5.32
CA PRO A 274 -5.40 -19.23 6.46
C PRO A 274 -4.20 -18.33 6.11
N ILE A 275 -3.50 -18.64 5.02
CA ILE A 275 -2.29 -17.95 4.57
C ILE A 275 -2.48 -17.19 3.25
N CYS A 276 -3.71 -17.15 2.73
CA CYS A 276 -4.02 -16.54 1.45
C CYS A 276 -3.82 -15.02 1.49
N ASP A 277 -3.04 -14.50 0.57
CA ASP A 277 -2.76 -13.07 0.39
C ASP A 277 -3.74 -12.36 -0.54
N SER A 278 -4.58 -13.12 -1.25
CA SER A 278 -5.60 -12.58 -2.15
C SER A 278 -6.88 -12.21 -1.39
N ASN A 279 -7.02 -10.94 -1.08
CA ASN A 279 -8.15 -10.46 -0.27
C ASN A 279 -8.61 -9.05 -0.70
N CYS A 280 -8.69 -8.81 -2.01
CA CYS A 280 -9.21 -7.54 -2.53
C CYS A 280 -10.74 -7.53 -2.44
N ALA A 281 -11.28 -6.67 -1.56
CA ALA A 281 -12.72 -6.50 -1.44
C ALA A 281 -13.34 -5.92 -2.72
N ASN A 282 -12.65 -4.97 -3.34
CA ASN A 282 -13.13 -4.32 -4.57
C ASN A 282 -13.25 -5.32 -5.73
N ASP A 283 -12.23 -6.19 -5.95
CA ASP A 283 -12.28 -7.22 -6.99
C ASP A 283 -13.46 -8.20 -6.77
N ARG A 284 -13.76 -8.55 -5.49
CA ARG A 284 -14.90 -9.42 -5.15
C ARG A 284 -16.24 -8.76 -5.45
N LEU A 285 -16.40 -7.51 -5.05
CA LEU A 285 -17.62 -6.76 -5.30
C LEU A 285 -17.84 -6.51 -6.79
N ASP A 286 -16.75 -6.26 -7.54
CA ASP A 286 -16.82 -6.14 -9.00
C ASP A 286 -17.37 -7.42 -9.64
N ASN A 287 -16.86 -8.60 -9.24
CA ASN A 287 -17.37 -9.88 -9.73
C ASN A 287 -18.82 -10.15 -9.32
N LEU A 288 -19.21 -9.77 -8.10
CA LEU A 288 -20.56 -10.05 -7.59
C LEU A 288 -21.63 -9.12 -8.17
N TYR A 289 -21.31 -7.84 -8.32
CA TYR A 289 -22.32 -6.81 -8.59
C TYR A 289 -22.18 -6.15 -9.96
N ASN A 290 -20.99 -6.20 -10.58
CA ASN A 290 -20.71 -5.50 -11.84
C ASN A 290 -20.36 -6.47 -12.98
N HIS A 291 -20.61 -7.77 -12.83
CA HIS A 291 -20.25 -8.81 -13.81
C HIS A 291 -18.77 -8.79 -14.19
N GLY A 292 -17.91 -8.39 -13.25
CA GLY A 292 -16.47 -8.42 -13.40
C GLY A 292 -15.94 -9.86 -13.52
N ASN A 293 -14.75 -9.99 -14.07
CA ASN A 293 -14.04 -11.27 -14.17
C ASN A 293 -12.63 -11.11 -13.59
N ARG A 294 -12.56 -10.73 -12.29
CA ARG A 294 -11.30 -10.56 -11.58
C ARG A 294 -10.79 -11.89 -11.06
N GLU A 295 -9.50 -12.11 -11.20
CA GLU A 295 -8.83 -13.25 -10.57
C GLU A 295 -8.76 -13.06 -9.05
N LEU A 296 -9.56 -13.82 -8.32
CA LEU A 296 -9.66 -13.72 -6.86
C LEU A 296 -8.68 -14.63 -6.11
N CYS A 297 -8.11 -15.61 -6.77
CA CYS A 297 -7.18 -16.56 -6.14
C CYS A 297 -5.78 -15.98 -6.00
N SER A 298 -5.06 -16.45 -4.98
CA SER A 298 -3.64 -16.16 -4.82
C SER A 298 -2.83 -16.78 -5.96
N VAL A 299 -1.85 -16.05 -6.46
CA VAL A 299 -0.88 -16.54 -7.44
C VAL A 299 -0.13 -17.81 -6.96
N TYR A 300 -0.03 -18.03 -5.67
CA TYR A 300 0.60 -19.22 -5.11
C TYR A 300 -0.22 -20.50 -5.27
N LYS A 301 -1.49 -20.39 -5.67
CA LYS A 301 -2.35 -21.52 -6.02
C LYS A 301 -2.14 -22.02 -7.45
N GLU A 302 -1.51 -21.22 -8.31
CA GLU A 302 -1.25 -21.58 -9.70
C GLU A 302 -0.43 -22.86 -9.84
N ASN A 303 -0.70 -23.64 -10.89
CA ASN A 303 -0.01 -24.91 -11.20
C ASN A 303 0.08 -25.86 -9.99
N ASP A 304 -1.06 -26.12 -9.36
CA ASP A 304 -1.17 -27.04 -8.23
C ASP A 304 -0.18 -26.70 -7.08
N TYR A 305 -0.23 -25.43 -6.67
CA TYR A 305 0.58 -24.88 -5.56
C TYR A 305 2.11 -24.89 -5.77
N GLN A 306 2.59 -25.01 -7.01
CA GLN A 306 4.04 -25.00 -7.29
C GLN A 306 4.70 -23.68 -6.84
N GLY A 307 4.01 -22.56 -6.97
CA GLY A 307 4.48 -21.25 -6.46
C GLY A 307 4.68 -21.26 -4.94
N LEU A 308 3.74 -21.81 -4.18
CA LEU A 308 3.86 -21.96 -2.73
C LEU A 308 5.01 -22.90 -2.36
N LYS A 309 5.13 -24.04 -3.02
CA LYS A 309 6.22 -25.00 -2.83
C LYS A 309 7.58 -24.35 -3.05
N GLY A 310 7.75 -23.60 -4.14
CA GLY A 310 8.97 -22.86 -4.44
C GLY A 310 9.32 -21.83 -3.35
N LYS A 311 8.32 -21.10 -2.84
CA LYS A 311 8.47 -20.13 -1.75
C LYS A 311 8.94 -20.78 -0.45
N LEU A 312 8.33 -21.92 -0.08
CA LEU A 312 8.72 -22.68 1.11
C LEU A 312 10.15 -23.20 1.00
N ILE A 313 10.52 -23.81 -0.14
CA ILE A 313 11.89 -24.30 -0.38
C ILE A 313 12.91 -23.16 -0.26
N SER A 314 12.62 -22.00 -0.85
CA SER A 314 13.51 -20.82 -0.78
C SER A 314 13.67 -20.30 0.65
N PHE A 315 12.60 -20.31 1.43
CA PHE A 315 12.62 -19.93 2.85
C PHE A 315 13.51 -20.88 3.68
N TYR A 316 13.33 -22.18 3.53
CA TYR A 316 14.14 -23.16 4.27
C TYR A 316 15.62 -23.09 3.90
N LYS A 317 15.97 -22.94 2.63
CA LYS A 317 17.37 -22.75 2.21
C LYS A 317 18.02 -21.53 2.87
N LEU A 318 17.27 -20.44 3.06
CA LEU A 318 17.81 -19.27 3.76
C LEU A 318 17.98 -19.48 5.25
N LEU A 319 17.08 -20.24 5.89
CA LEU A 319 17.26 -20.62 7.30
C LEU A 319 18.54 -21.44 7.48
N GLU A 320 18.78 -22.41 6.60
CA GLU A 320 20.01 -23.24 6.61
C GLU A 320 21.26 -22.37 6.43
N GLN A 321 21.24 -21.41 5.51
CA GLN A 321 22.37 -20.48 5.30
C GLN A 321 22.64 -19.58 6.51
N LYS A 322 21.61 -19.11 7.22
CA LYS A 322 21.75 -18.32 8.44
C LYS A 322 22.33 -19.13 9.59
N GLN A 323 21.87 -20.38 9.76
CA GLN A 323 22.39 -21.28 10.80
C GLN A 323 23.86 -21.66 10.56
N SER A 324 24.27 -21.82 9.30
CA SER A 324 25.68 -22.11 8.97
C SER A 324 26.62 -20.90 9.04
N SER A 325 26.08 -19.67 9.11
CA SER A 325 26.87 -18.43 9.24
C SER A 325 27.00 -17.93 10.69
N GLU A 326 26.24 -18.47 11.64
CA GLU A 326 26.46 -18.21 13.07
C GLU A 326 27.52 -19.15 13.60
N PRO A 327 28.65 -18.65 14.15
CA PRO A 327 29.60 -19.51 14.84
C PRO A 327 28.90 -20.15 16.04
N LEU A 328 28.98 -21.48 16.14
CA LEU A 328 28.59 -22.23 17.33
C LEU A 328 29.21 -21.54 18.57
N GLN A 329 28.40 -20.79 19.30
CA GLN A 329 28.77 -20.36 20.64
C GLN A 329 28.63 -21.63 21.51
N CYS A 330 29.78 -22.23 21.82
CA CYS A 330 29.92 -23.22 22.88
C CYS A 330 29.76 -22.56 24.25
#